data_84779d299cef9927e6a5fe98ea3c746f
#
_entry.id   84779d299cef9927e6a5fe98ea3c746f
#
_cell.length_a   1.000
_cell.length_b   1.000
_cell.length_c   1.000
_cell.angle_alpha   90.00
_cell.angle_beta   90.00
_cell.angle_gamma   90.00
#
_symmetry.space_group_name_H-M   'P 1'
#
loop_
_entity.id
_entity.type
_entity.pdbx_description
1 polymer ?
#
loop_
_entity_poly.entity_id
_entity_poly.type
_entity_poly.pdbx_seq_one_letter_code
_entity_poly.pdbx_strand_id
1 'polypeptide(L)'
;MDNQPIAPEDQVRASLYALLGNLLLQVPDQTTLDQLAALEGEAGDVGSAINALSQIAKSMTPASVEREYNILFIGVGRGEVLPYASYYLTGFLHEKPLADLRGKMRELGIQRKQGVSEPEDHAGALCEMMAGMISGAFGQPMPLQTQKEFFNAHIAPWAAHCFSDLEKAESAVLYAPVGSLGRLLMGIEQESFRIE
;
A
#
# COMPACT_ATOMS: atom_id res chain seq x y z
N MET A 1 -14.14 -1.05 28.45
CA MET A 1 -13.97 -0.22 27.24
C MET A 1 -14.66 -0.97 26.13
N ASP A 2 -15.78 -0.45 25.67
CA ASP A 2 -16.57 -1.09 24.62
C ASP A 2 -15.74 -1.09 23.32
N ASN A 3 -15.32 -2.27 22.91
CA ASN A 3 -14.68 -2.51 21.62
C ASN A 3 -15.82 -2.47 20.58
N GLN A 4 -16.17 -1.28 20.09
CA GLN A 4 -17.15 -1.19 19.00
C GLN A 4 -16.59 -1.97 17.79
N PRO A 5 -17.39 -2.86 17.20
CA PRO A 5 -16.96 -3.58 16.01
C PRO A 5 -16.67 -2.57 14.89
N ILE A 6 -15.56 -2.77 14.20
CA ILE A 6 -15.18 -1.97 13.04
C ILE A 6 -16.27 -2.14 11.97
N ALA A 7 -16.70 -1.05 11.36
CA ALA A 7 -17.70 -1.09 10.29
C ALA A 7 -17.22 -1.99 9.12
N PRO A 8 -18.13 -2.72 8.46
CA PRO A 8 -17.75 -3.61 7.35
C PRO A 8 -16.95 -2.89 6.26
N GLU A 9 -17.29 -1.67 5.95
CA GLU A 9 -16.61 -0.83 4.97
C GLU A 9 -15.16 -0.54 5.40
N ASP A 10 -14.95 -0.24 6.67
CA ASP A 10 -13.63 -0.01 7.23
C ASP A 10 -12.78 -1.30 7.28
N GLN A 11 -13.42 -2.47 7.49
CA GLN A 11 -12.73 -3.75 7.41
C GLN A 11 -12.20 -4.00 5.98
N VAL A 12 -13.01 -3.72 4.96
CA VAL A 12 -12.60 -3.83 3.56
C VAL A 12 -11.46 -2.85 3.25
N ARG A 13 -11.58 -1.58 3.65
CA ARG A 13 -10.52 -0.57 3.49
C ARG A 13 -9.21 -1.03 4.12
N ALA A 14 -9.26 -1.44 5.39
CA ALA A 14 -8.07 -1.94 6.11
C ALA A 14 -7.44 -3.14 5.42
N SER A 15 -8.26 -4.07 4.90
CA SER A 15 -7.79 -5.27 4.19
C SER A 15 -7.10 -4.93 2.88
N LEU A 16 -7.63 -3.97 2.11
CA LEU A 16 -7.00 -3.51 0.86
C LEU A 16 -5.65 -2.82 1.13
N TYR A 17 -5.59 -1.96 2.14
CA TYR A 17 -4.34 -1.35 2.56
C TYR A 17 -3.31 -2.39 3.05
N ALA A 18 -3.74 -3.36 3.86
CA ALA A 18 -2.86 -4.43 4.33
C ALA A 18 -2.33 -5.30 3.18
N LEU A 19 -3.18 -5.62 2.19
CA LEU A 19 -2.78 -6.35 1.00
C LEU A 19 -1.70 -5.59 0.22
N LEU A 20 -1.93 -4.31 -0.08
CA LEU A 20 -0.96 -3.47 -0.78
C LEU A 20 0.35 -3.33 0.02
N GLY A 21 0.26 -3.11 1.33
CA GLY A 21 1.42 -3.02 2.22
C GLY A 21 2.27 -4.27 2.18
N ASN A 22 1.65 -5.44 2.31
CA ASN A 22 2.35 -6.72 2.27
C ASN A 22 3.06 -6.95 0.93
N LEU A 23 2.35 -6.77 -0.19
CA LEU A 23 2.90 -7.01 -1.52
C LEU A 23 4.04 -6.04 -1.90
N LEU A 24 4.02 -4.82 -1.39
CA LEU A 24 5.07 -3.84 -1.65
C LEU A 24 6.30 -4.00 -0.75
N LEU A 25 6.15 -4.56 0.46
CA LEU A 25 7.23 -4.69 1.42
C LEU A 25 7.90 -6.07 1.42
N GLN A 26 7.24 -7.07 0.87
CA GLN A 26 7.74 -8.45 0.90
C GLN A 26 7.51 -9.13 -0.46
N VAL A 27 8.50 -9.91 -0.86
CA VAL A 27 8.34 -10.80 -2.01
C VAL A 27 7.31 -11.87 -1.67
N PRO A 28 6.22 -12.01 -2.45
CA PRO A 28 5.22 -13.06 -2.25
C PRO A 28 5.83 -14.46 -2.31
N ASP A 29 5.65 -15.23 -1.25
CA ASP A 29 5.95 -16.65 -1.20
C ASP A 29 4.80 -17.49 -1.79
N GLN A 30 4.93 -18.81 -1.81
CA GLN A 30 3.89 -19.70 -2.36
C GLN A 30 2.58 -19.56 -1.59
N THR A 31 2.63 -19.40 -0.27
CA THR A 31 1.43 -19.22 0.56
C THR A 31 0.68 -17.94 0.17
N THR A 32 1.43 -16.86 -0.01
CA THR A 32 0.85 -15.58 -0.47
C THR A 32 0.26 -15.70 -1.88
N LEU A 33 0.96 -16.37 -2.80
CA LEU A 33 0.43 -16.61 -4.15
C LEU A 33 -0.85 -17.44 -4.14
N ASP A 34 -0.93 -18.47 -3.30
CA ASP A 34 -2.14 -19.29 -3.17
C ASP A 34 -3.31 -18.48 -2.60
N GLN A 35 -3.06 -17.59 -1.64
CA GLN A 35 -4.04 -16.66 -1.10
C GLN A 35 -4.52 -15.66 -2.17
N LEU A 36 -3.60 -15.07 -2.94
CA LEU A 36 -3.95 -14.17 -4.04
C LEU A 36 -4.78 -14.89 -5.11
N ALA A 37 -4.42 -16.12 -5.46
CA ALA A 37 -5.12 -16.93 -6.44
C ALA A 37 -6.57 -17.28 -6.02
N ALA A 38 -6.85 -17.29 -4.72
CA ALA A 38 -8.18 -17.55 -4.16
C ALA A 38 -9.05 -16.29 -4.02
N LEU A 39 -8.52 -15.10 -4.29
CA LEU A 39 -9.30 -13.87 -4.22
C LEU A 39 -10.41 -13.84 -5.28
N GLU A 40 -11.57 -13.34 -4.88
CA GLU A 40 -12.71 -13.09 -5.75
C GLU A 40 -13.11 -11.61 -5.63
N GLY A 41 -13.08 -10.90 -6.75
CA GLY A 41 -13.49 -9.50 -6.80
C GLY A 41 -14.97 -9.38 -7.19
N GLU A 42 -15.67 -8.49 -6.50
CA GLU A 42 -17.05 -8.13 -6.83
C GLU A 42 -17.13 -7.29 -8.13
N ALA A 43 -18.35 -6.92 -8.53
CA ALA A 43 -18.55 -6.06 -9.71
C ALA A 43 -17.93 -4.66 -9.47
N GLY A 44 -17.32 -4.10 -10.53
CA GLY A 44 -16.69 -2.78 -10.52
C GLY A 44 -15.17 -2.82 -10.74
N ASP A 45 -14.56 -1.64 -10.77
CA ASP A 45 -13.15 -1.50 -11.14
C ASP A 45 -12.20 -2.15 -10.14
N VAL A 46 -12.46 -2.00 -8.83
CA VAL A 46 -11.69 -2.64 -7.76
C VAL A 46 -11.77 -4.16 -7.87
N GLY A 47 -12.99 -4.70 -8.03
CA GLY A 47 -13.17 -6.13 -8.19
C GLY A 47 -12.52 -6.67 -9.46
N SER A 48 -12.54 -5.90 -10.54
CA SER A 48 -11.83 -6.26 -11.79
C SER A 48 -10.31 -6.33 -11.57
N ALA A 49 -9.73 -5.38 -10.83
CA ALA A 49 -8.30 -5.40 -10.47
C ALA A 49 -7.96 -6.60 -9.58
N ILE A 50 -8.81 -6.93 -8.59
CA ILE A 50 -8.66 -8.12 -7.74
C ILE A 50 -8.72 -9.41 -8.58
N ASN A 51 -9.68 -9.53 -9.49
CA ASN A 51 -9.80 -10.69 -10.37
C ASN A 51 -8.59 -10.84 -11.30
N ALA A 52 -8.08 -9.73 -11.84
CA ALA A 52 -6.85 -9.75 -12.64
C ALA A 52 -5.64 -10.23 -11.82
N LEU A 53 -5.47 -9.71 -10.59
CA LEU A 53 -4.43 -10.15 -9.66
C LEU A 53 -4.55 -11.66 -9.38
N SER A 54 -5.74 -12.14 -9.06
CA SER A 54 -6.04 -13.56 -8.81
C SER A 54 -5.67 -14.44 -10.01
N GLN A 55 -6.07 -14.04 -11.22
CA GLN A 55 -5.78 -14.81 -12.43
C GLN A 55 -4.27 -14.92 -12.71
N ILE A 56 -3.54 -13.83 -12.55
CA ILE A 56 -2.09 -13.81 -12.74
C ILE A 56 -1.41 -14.66 -11.68
N ALA A 57 -1.79 -14.52 -10.39
CA ALA A 57 -1.21 -15.28 -9.29
C ALA A 57 -1.30 -16.81 -9.51
N LYS A 58 -2.37 -17.32 -10.14
CA LYS A 58 -2.52 -18.75 -10.48
C LYS A 58 -1.42 -19.29 -11.39
N SER A 59 -0.79 -18.46 -12.18
CA SER A 59 0.26 -18.84 -13.13
C SER A 59 1.68 -18.49 -12.68
N MET A 60 1.80 -17.74 -11.57
CA MET A 60 3.10 -17.30 -11.06
C MET A 60 3.73 -18.33 -10.13
N THR A 61 5.04 -18.28 -10.05
CA THR A 61 5.85 -19.03 -9.07
C THR A 61 6.62 -18.06 -8.17
N PRO A 62 7.00 -18.44 -6.94
CA PRO A 62 7.81 -17.56 -6.09
C PRO A 62 9.07 -17.02 -6.79
N ALA A 63 9.76 -17.87 -7.55
CA ALA A 63 10.95 -17.46 -8.28
C ALA A 63 10.68 -16.45 -9.40
N SER A 64 9.51 -16.52 -10.07
CA SER A 64 9.13 -15.54 -11.09
C SER A 64 8.76 -14.21 -10.47
N VAL A 65 8.04 -14.23 -9.35
CA VAL A 65 7.65 -13.01 -8.62
C VAL A 65 8.87 -12.34 -7.97
N GLU A 66 9.77 -13.12 -7.39
CA GLU A 66 11.02 -12.57 -6.83
C GLU A 66 11.85 -11.85 -7.92
N ARG A 67 11.92 -12.42 -9.12
CA ARG A 67 12.61 -11.77 -10.25
C ARG A 67 11.94 -10.47 -10.64
N GLU A 68 10.61 -10.47 -10.76
CA GLU A 68 9.82 -9.28 -11.06
C GLU A 68 10.00 -8.21 -9.97
N TYR A 69 9.86 -8.58 -8.69
CA TYR A 69 10.06 -7.69 -7.55
C TYR A 69 11.44 -7.03 -7.57
N ASN A 70 12.47 -7.83 -7.81
CA ASN A 70 13.84 -7.33 -7.85
C ASN A 70 14.05 -6.33 -9.00
N ILE A 71 13.47 -6.56 -10.18
CA ILE A 71 13.57 -5.62 -11.31
C ILE A 71 12.80 -4.33 -11.00
N LEU A 72 11.58 -4.46 -10.48
CA LEU A 72 10.71 -3.32 -10.22
C LEU A 72 11.23 -2.41 -9.10
N PHE A 73 11.70 -2.98 -7.98
CA PHE A 73 11.95 -2.20 -6.77
C PHE A 73 13.43 -2.11 -6.36
N ILE A 74 14.26 -3.08 -6.73
CA ILE A 74 15.67 -3.12 -6.34
C ILE A 74 16.57 -2.67 -7.50
N GLY A 75 16.48 -3.34 -8.65
CA GLY A 75 17.26 -3.06 -9.86
C GLY A 75 18.76 -3.25 -9.70
N VAL A 76 19.50 -3.13 -10.82
CA VAL A 76 20.96 -2.98 -10.80
C VAL A 76 21.27 -1.49 -10.76
N GLY A 77 21.45 -0.97 -9.55
CA GLY A 77 21.62 0.47 -9.28
C GLY A 77 20.32 1.21 -8.99
N ARG A 78 19.20 0.87 -9.65
CA ARG A 78 17.88 1.48 -9.42
C ARG A 78 16.79 0.57 -9.98
N GLY A 79 15.70 0.37 -9.20
CA GLY A 79 14.47 -0.26 -9.69
C GLY A 79 13.71 0.62 -10.69
N GLU A 80 12.77 0.02 -11.42
CA GLU A 80 11.89 0.77 -12.34
C GLU A 80 11.00 1.75 -11.58
N VAL A 81 10.56 1.38 -10.37
CA VAL A 81 9.72 2.18 -9.49
C VAL A 81 10.43 2.36 -8.14
N LEU A 82 10.51 3.60 -7.66
CA LEU A 82 11.03 3.95 -6.33
C LEU A 82 9.84 4.40 -5.45
N PRO A 83 9.19 3.51 -4.70
CA PRO A 83 7.91 3.79 -4.06
C PRO A 83 8.05 4.56 -2.74
N TYR A 84 8.69 5.74 -2.78
CA TYR A 84 8.97 6.57 -1.62
C TYR A 84 8.41 7.98 -1.79
N ALA A 85 7.72 8.50 -0.75
CA ALA A 85 7.20 9.86 -0.75
C ALA A 85 8.28 10.91 -1.02
N SER A 86 9.44 10.79 -0.36
CA SER A 86 10.57 11.68 -0.58
C SER A 86 10.94 11.76 -2.06
N TYR A 87 11.04 10.62 -2.74
CA TYR A 87 11.39 10.58 -4.14
C TYR A 87 10.34 11.24 -5.04
N TYR A 88 9.06 10.91 -4.87
CA TYR A 88 7.98 11.46 -5.71
C TYR A 88 7.76 12.95 -5.49
N LEU A 89 8.00 13.45 -4.29
CA LEU A 89 7.75 14.86 -3.94
C LEU A 89 8.96 15.77 -4.16
N THR A 90 10.20 15.22 -4.13
CA THR A 90 11.41 16.06 -4.19
C THR A 90 12.41 15.61 -5.25
N GLY A 91 12.28 14.39 -5.78
CA GLY A 91 13.23 13.76 -6.68
C GLY A 91 14.39 13.05 -5.98
N PHE A 92 14.47 13.10 -4.65
CA PHE A 92 15.54 12.50 -3.85
C PHE A 92 14.97 11.65 -2.71
N LEU A 93 15.74 10.64 -2.26
CA LEU A 93 15.39 9.83 -1.09
C LEU A 93 15.81 10.53 0.21
N HIS A 94 15.16 10.15 1.33
CA HIS A 94 15.47 10.60 2.69
C HIS A 94 15.32 12.12 2.92
N GLU A 95 14.44 12.76 2.18
CA GLU A 95 14.19 14.18 2.24
C GLU A 95 13.10 14.58 3.26
N LYS A 96 12.73 15.86 3.26
CA LYS A 96 11.77 16.45 4.19
C LYS A 96 10.48 15.65 4.39
N PRO A 97 9.84 15.06 3.35
CA PRO A 97 8.62 14.25 3.55
C PRO A 97 8.78 13.12 4.56
N LEU A 98 9.94 12.45 4.60
CA LEU A 98 10.25 11.42 5.59
C LEU A 98 10.35 12.00 7.02
N ALA A 99 10.97 13.20 7.16
CA ALA A 99 11.08 13.84 8.46
C ALA A 99 9.72 14.28 9.02
N ASP A 100 8.85 14.83 8.15
CA ASP A 100 7.49 15.25 8.48
C ASP A 100 6.64 14.02 8.89
N LEU A 101 6.73 12.91 8.14
CA LEU A 101 6.08 11.65 8.47
C LEU A 101 6.52 11.10 9.84
N ARG A 102 7.81 11.09 10.15
CA ARG A 102 8.35 10.67 11.45
C ARG A 102 7.86 11.54 12.60
N GLY A 103 7.63 12.82 12.34
CA GLY A 103 6.96 13.74 13.28
C GLY A 103 5.55 13.25 13.57
N LYS A 104 4.76 13.00 12.54
CA LYS A 104 3.35 12.54 12.67
C LYS A 104 3.24 11.15 13.31
N MET A 105 4.13 10.22 12.97
CA MET A 105 4.18 8.91 13.61
C MET A 105 4.36 9.02 15.13
N ARG A 106 5.27 9.90 15.60
CA ARG A 106 5.47 10.13 17.06
C ARG A 106 4.23 10.70 17.73
N GLU A 107 3.55 11.65 17.09
CA GLU A 107 2.29 12.21 17.59
C GLU A 107 1.20 11.14 17.74
N LEU A 108 1.13 10.21 16.78
CA LEU A 108 0.15 9.13 16.75
C LEU A 108 0.57 7.88 17.55
N GLY A 109 1.77 7.86 18.13
CA GLY A 109 2.28 6.69 18.85
C GLY A 109 2.62 5.51 17.95
N ILE A 110 2.75 5.72 16.62
CA ILE A 110 3.13 4.71 15.65
C ILE A 110 4.64 4.50 15.71
N GLN A 111 5.06 3.26 15.95
CA GLN A 111 6.47 2.91 16.03
C GLN A 111 6.87 2.01 14.85
N ARG A 112 8.08 2.23 14.35
CA ARG A 112 8.69 1.34 13.36
C ARG A 112 8.92 -0.04 13.95
N LYS A 113 8.58 -1.09 13.20
CA LYS A 113 8.93 -2.47 13.58
C LYS A 113 10.46 -2.63 13.61
N GLN A 114 10.97 -3.35 14.63
CA GLN A 114 12.39 -3.68 14.69
C GLN A 114 12.77 -4.58 13.50
N GLY A 115 13.96 -4.35 12.95
CA GLY A 115 14.48 -5.15 11.83
C GLY A 115 13.99 -4.77 10.45
N VAL A 116 13.09 -3.78 10.31
CA VAL A 116 12.71 -3.23 8.99
C VAL A 116 13.78 -2.24 8.54
N SER A 117 14.39 -2.44 7.36
CA SER A 117 15.40 -1.55 6.79
C SER A 117 14.79 -0.41 5.98
N GLU A 118 13.62 -0.63 5.37
CA GLU A 118 12.99 0.35 4.51
C GLU A 118 12.60 1.64 5.26
N PRO A 119 12.84 2.83 4.68
CA PRO A 119 12.34 4.09 5.21
C PRO A 119 10.82 4.09 5.37
N GLU A 120 10.33 4.80 6.38
CA GLU A 120 8.92 4.80 6.74
C GLU A 120 8.02 5.45 5.68
N ASP A 121 8.57 6.27 4.78
CA ASP A 121 7.86 6.90 3.66
C ASP A 121 7.74 6.01 2.41
N HIS A 122 8.08 4.72 2.54
CA HIS A 122 7.79 3.71 1.53
C HIS A 122 6.28 3.48 1.39
N ALA A 123 5.76 3.37 0.16
CA ALA A 123 4.32 3.18 -0.10
C ALA A 123 3.71 2.02 0.69
N GLY A 124 4.41 0.89 0.76
CA GLY A 124 3.96 -0.26 1.54
C GLY A 124 3.88 0.02 3.03
N ALA A 125 4.84 0.77 3.60
CA ALA A 125 4.81 1.15 5.01
C ALA A 125 3.66 2.11 5.33
N LEU A 126 3.37 3.06 4.44
CA LEU A 126 2.22 3.95 4.58
C LEU A 126 0.89 3.20 4.45
N CYS A 127 0.82 2.20 3.58
CA CYS A 127 -0.34 1.32 3.50
C CYS A 127 -0.52 0.50 4.80
N GLU A 128 0.54 -0.07 5.38
CA GLU A 128 0.47 -0.75 6.69
C GLU A 128 0.02 0.21 7.80
N MET A 129 0.50 1.46 7.81
CA MET A 129 0.06 2.46 8.77
C MET A 129 -1.43 2.76 8.65
N MET A 130 -1.93 2.99 7.43
CA MET A 130 -3.37 3.20 7.21
C MET A 130 -4.19 1.99 7.64
N ALA A 131 -3.80 0.77 7.27
CA ALA A 131 -4.46 -0.45 7.72
C ALA A 131 -4.51 -0.53 9.25
N GLY A 132 -3.41 -0.21 9.93
CA GLY A 132 -3.31 -0.22 11.38
C GLY A 132 -4.16 0.87 12.07
N MET A 133 -4.23 2.07 11.49
CA MET A 133 -5.07 3.17 11.97
C MET A 133 -6.56 2.82 11.87
N ILE A 134 -6.97 2.20 10.77
CA ILE A 134 -8.36 1.80 10.53
C ILE A 134 -8.74 0.62 11.42
N SER A 135 -7.89 -0.41 11.47
CA SER A 135 -8.18 -1.66 12.21
C SER A 135 -7.98 -1.57 13.71
N GLY A 136 -7.31 -0.52 14.20
CA GLY A 136 -6.98 -0.40 15.62
C GLY A 136 -5.74 -1.20 16.05
N ALA A 137 -4.88 -1.60 15.12
CA ALA A 137 -3.64 -2.34 15.43
C ALA A 137 -2.67 -1.55 16.34
N PHE A 138 -2.83 -0.23 16.44
CA PHE A 138 -2.06 0.64 17.35
C PHE A 138 -2.77 0.90 18.68
N GLY A 139 -3.72 0.05 19.07
CA GLY A 139 -4.49 0.13 20.30
C GLY A 139 -5.99 0.18 20.08
N GLN A 140 -6.48 1.18 19.35
CA GLN A 140 -7.88 1.30 18.92
C GLN A 140 -7.96 1.94 17.54
N PRO A 141 -9.06 1.73 16.78
CA PRO A 141 -9.30 2.44 15.54
C PRO A 141 -9.16 3.95 15.74
N MET A 142 -8.36 4.60 14.91
CA MET A 142 -8.19 6.03 14.98
C MET A 142 -9.41 6.75 14.39
N PRO A 143 -9.78 7.94 14.93
CA PRO A 143 -10.87 8.72 14.36
C PRO A 143 -10.68 8.97 12.87
N LEU A 144 -11.78 8.99 12.11
CA LEU A 144 -11.76 9.21 10.66
C LEU A 144 -11.06 10.52 10.29
N GLN A 145 -11.24 11.58 11.09
CA GLN A 145 -10.54 12.84 10.89
C GLN A 145 -9.00 12.68 10.97
N THR A 146 -8.51 11.84 11.89
CA THR A 146 -7.06 11.55 12.00
C THR A 146 -6.56 10.78 10.79
N GLN A 147 -7.34 9.80 10.31
CA GLN A 147 -7.03 9.05 9.09
C GLN A 147 -6.98 9.98 7.87
N LYS A 148 -7.97 10.89 7.73
CA LYS A 148 -8.05 11.91 6.68
C LYS A 148 -6.82 12.83 6.68
N GLU A 149 -6.45 13.36 7.84
CA GLU A 149 -5.27 14.22 7.99
C GLU A 149 -3.99 13.50 7.59
N PHE A 150 -3.82 12.27 8.05
CA PHE A 150 -2.65 11.44 7.71
C PHE A 150 -2.61 11.15 6.21
N PHE A 151 -3.71 10.70 5.63
CA PHE A 151 -3.82 10.42 4.20
C PHE A 151 -3.49 11.66 3.36
N ASN A 152 -4.12 12.79 3.64
CA ASN A 152 -3.93 14.02 2.89
C ASN A 152 -2.52 14.58 2.98
N ALA A 153 -1.85 14.43 4.13
CA ALA A 153 -0.51 14.94 4.33
C ALA A 153 0.59 14.03 3.74
N HIS A 154 0.42 12.70 3.84
CA HIS A 154 1.53 11.77 3.60
C HIS A 154 1.31 10.80 2.44
N ILE A 155 0.07 10.62 1.95
CA ILE A 155 -0.26 9.64 0.91
C ILE A 155 -0.82 10.31 -0.35
N ALA A 156 -1.88 11.10 -0.22
CA ALA A 156 -2.60 11.69 -1.34
C ALA A 156 -1.73 12.48 -2.34
N PRO A 157 -0.70 13.23 -1.90
CA PRO A 157 0.07 14.06 -2.84
C PRO A 157 0.86 13.28 -3.89
N TRP A 158 1.08 11.98 -3.70
CA TRP A 158 2.00 11.23 -4.57
C TRP A 158 1.62 9.77 -4.83
N ALA A 159 0.96 9.08 -3.90
CA ALA A 159 0.79 7.64 -3.98
C ALA A 159 0.02 7.18 -5.22
N ALA A 160 -0.99 7.93 -5.68
CA ALA A 160 -1.71 7.61 -6.91
C ALA A 160 -0.78 7.62 -8.14
N HIS A 161 0.20 8.52 -8.19
CA HIS A 161 1.21 8.54 -9.25
C HIS A 161 2.13 7.34 -9.17
N CYS A 162 2.60 6.99 -7.98
CA CYS A 162 3.43 5.81 -7.75
C CYS A 162 2.73 4.53 -8.20
N PHE A 163 1.47 4.33 -7.84
CA PHE A 163 0.69 3.18 -8.27
C PHE A 163 0.41 3.18 -9.77
N SER A 164 0.23 4.36 -10.39
CA SER A 164 0.12 4.47 -11.85
C SER A 164 1.42 4.11 -12.59
N ASP A 165 2.57 4.47 -12.02
CA ASP A 165 3.87 4.06 -12.56
C ASP A 165 4.08 2.56 -12.43
N LEU A 166 3.69 1.97 -11.29
CA LEU A 166 3.74 0.53 -11.08
C LEU A 166 2.82 -0.24 -12.05
N GLU A 167 1.59 0.27 -12.26
CA GLU A 167 0.63 -0.31 -13.22
C GLU A 167 1.20 -0.36 -14.64
N LYS A 168 2.05 0.59 -15.00
CA LYS A 168 2.62 0.77 -16.35
C LYS A 168 4.08 0.35 -16.47
N ALA A 169 4.69 -0.13 -15.38
CA ALA A 169 6.08 -0.54 -15.40
C ALA A 169 6.30 -1.67 -16.43
N GLU A 170 7.39 -1.59 -17.18
CA GLU A 170 7.66 -2.50 -18.29
C GLU A 170 7.77 -3.96 -17.85
N SER A 171 8.34 -4.18 -16.68
CA SER A 171 8.52 -5.52 -16.10
C SER A 171 7.36 -6.00 -15.23
N ALA A 172 6.30 -5.21 -15.04
CA ALA A 172 5.20 -5.57 -14.17
C ALA A 172 4.27 -6.61 -14.81
N VAL A 173 4.11 -7.74 -14.15
CA VAL A 173 3.15 -8.81 -14.47
C VAL A 173 2.17 -8.98 -13.31
N LEU A 174 2.63 -9.52 -12.16
CA LEU A 174 1.85 -9.58 -10.94
C LEU A 174 1.60 -8.20 -10.36
N TYR A 175 2.57 -7.32 -10.46
CA TYR A 175 2.50 -5.96 -9.90
C TYR A 175 1.71 -4.96 -10.75
N ALA A 176 1.38 -5.26 -12.01
CA ALA A 176 0.51 -4.39 -12.81
C ALA A 176 -0.91 -4.27 -12.18
N PRO A 177 -1.65 -5.37 -11.88
CA PRO A 177 -2.92 -5.24 -11.17
C PRO A 177 -2.78 -4.74 -9.72
N VAL A 178 -1.64 -4.92 -9.06
CA VAL A 178 -1.36 -4.27 -7.76
C VAL A 178 -1.32 -2.75 -7.92
N GLY A 179 -0.67 -2.25 -8.96
CA GLY A 179 -0.67 -0.84 -9.33
C GLY A 179 -2.08 -0.31 -9.61
N SER A 180 -2.87 -1.05 -10.41
CA SER A 180 -4.28 -0.71 -10.69
C SER A 180 -5.10 -0.62 -9.40
N LEU A 181 -5.00 -1.63 -8.52
CA LEU A 181 -5.72 -1.68 -7.26
C LEU A 181 -5.33 -0.52 -6.34
N GLY A 182 -4.03 -0.24 -6.21
CA GLY A 182 -3.54 0.87 -5.39
C GLY A 182 -4.02 2.22 -5.91
N ARG A 183 -3.94 2.45 -7.21
CA ARG A 183 -4.42 3.70 -7.84
C ARG A 183 -5.92 3.90 -7.62
N LEU A 184 -6.72 2.85 -7.76
CA LEU A 184 -8.16 2.89 -7.51
C LEU A 184 -8.47 3.18 -6.04
N LEU A 185 -7.79 2.51 -5.11
CA LEU A 185 -7.96 2.76 -3.68
C LEU A 185 -7.61 4.21 -3.32
N MET A 186 -6.50 4.76 -3.83
CA MET A 186 -6.13 6.16 -3.58
C MET A 186 -7.19 7.14 -4.09
N GLY A 187 -7.78 6.86 -5.26
CA GLY A 187 -8.86 7.68 -5.82
C GLY A 187 -10.14 7.63 -4.97
N ILE A 188 -10.54 6.45 -4.50
CA ILE A 188 -11.71 6.26 -3.65
C ILE A 188 -11.51 6.98 -2.30
N GLU A 189 -10.37 6.81 -1.65
CA GLU A 189 -10.05 7.47 -0.39
C GLU A 189 -10.05 9.00 -0.53
N GLN A 190 -9.44 9.51 -1.60
CA GLN A 190 -9.40 10.95 -1.85
C GLN A 190 -10.80 11.53 -2.04
N GLU A 191 -11.68 10.84 -2.75
CA GLU A 191 -13.06 11.30 -2.96
C GLU A 191 -13.89 11.17 -1.68
N SER A 192 -13.78 10.06 -0.96
CA SER A 192 -14.47 9.85 0.32
C SER A 192 -14.11 10.92 1.34
N PHE A 193 -12.82 11.25 1.48
CA PHE A 193 -12.36 12.30 2.38
C PHE A 193 -12.69 13.73 1.94
N ARG A 194 -13.15 13.93 0.71
CA ARG A 194 -13.64 15.27 0.25
C ARG A 194 -15.09 15.52 0.63
N ILE A 195 -15.90 14.47 0.73
CA ILE A 195 -17.34 14.56 0.99
C ILE A 195 -17.63 14.76 2.48
N GLU A 196 -16.73 14.32 3.34
CA GLU A 196 -16.80 14.46 4.80
C GLU A 196 -16.05 15.71 5.31
#